data_56226e27aac8c4ca86e9d67d8d9abc8e
#
_entry.id   56226e27aac8c4ca86e9d67d8d9abc8e
#
_cell.length_a   1.000
_cell.length_b   1.000
_cell.length_c   1.000
_cell.angle_alpha   90.00
_cell.angle_beta   90.00
_cell.angle_gamma   90.00
#
_symmetry.space_group_name_H-M   'P 1'
#
loop_
_entity.id
_entity.type
_entity.pdbx_description
1 polymer ?
#
loop_
_entity_poly.entity_id
_entity_poly.type
_entity_poly.pdbx_seq_one_letter_code
_entity_poly.pdbx_strand_id
1 'polypeptide(L)'
;SMSGLDYGLAPIALRIAAMSGVDVRVMIPCKPDHPFVYWATYSYIGDLLAAGVKCYTYDNGFLHAKGMVVDGLVSCYGTANMDIRSFKLNFEVNAVIYSIRIARRMEEIFREDLKVCTQVTEYLYGKRSCLVRIKEQFSRLFSPVL
;
A
#
# COMPACT_ATOMS: atom_id res chain seq x y z
N SER A 1 -1.32 -6.27 -10.72
CA SER A 1 -0.98 -4.85 -10.72
C SER A 1 -1.55 -4.20 -9.48
N MET A 2 -0.71 -3.66 -8.61
CA MET A 2 -1.18 -2.73 -7.59
C MET A 2 -1.55 -1.44 -8.30
N SER A 3 -2.72 -1.40 -8.90
CA SER A 3 -3.34 -0.16 -9.31
C SER A 3 -3.65 0.62 -8.04
N GLY A 4 -2.97 1.72 -7.87
CA GLY A 4 -3.06 2.75 -6.86
C GLY A 4 -3.94 2.54 -5.63
N LEU A 5 -3.42 2.91 -4.50
CA LEU A 5 -4.19 3.27 -3.31
C LEU A 5 -5.19 4.37 -3.72
N ASP A 6 -6.32 3.96 -4.22
CA ASP A 6 -7.38 4.88 -4.62
C ASP A 6 -8.19 5.34 -3.40
N TYR A 7 -8.97 6.42 -3.54
CA TYR A 7 -9.84 7.00 -2.51
C TYR A 7 -10.88 6.02 -1.92
N GLY A 8 -10.48 4.76 -1.77
CA GLY A 8 -11.28 3.72 -1.14
C GLY A 8 -11.26 3.80 0.38
N LEU A 9 -12.13 3.05 1.01
CA LEU A 9 -12.22 2.93 2.47
C LEU A 9 -10.93 2.44 3.12
N ALA A 10 -10.11 1.63 2.41
CA ALA A 10 -8.90 1.03 2.98
C ALA A 10 -7.81 2.07 3.33
N PRO A 11 -7.43 3.02 2.46
CA PRO A 11 -6.49 4.08 2.84
C PRO A 11 -7.00 4.94 3.98
N ILE A 12 -8.30 5.22 4.01
CA ILE A 12 -8.92 5.99 5.09
C ILE A 12 -8.82 5.22 6.42
N ALA A 13 -9.12 3.92 6.42
CA ALA A 13 -9.03 3.07 7.59
C ALA A 13 -7.59 2.98 8.13
N LEU A 14 -6.59 2.83 7.25
CA LEU A 14 -5.17 2.82 7.63
C LEU A 14 -4.73 4.15 8.26
N ARG A 15 -5.19 5.27 7.72
CA ARG A 15 -4.93 6.61 8.29
C ARG A 15 -5.56 6.76 9.67
N ILE A 16 -6.83 6.39 9.82
CA ILE A 16 -7.54 6.46 11.12
C ILE A 16 -6.80 5.58 12.14
N ALA A 17 -6.42 4.36 11.78
CA ALA A 17 -5.68 3.47 12.67
C ALA A 17 -4.34 4.10 13.11
N ALA A 18 -3.55 4.63 12.17
CA ALA A 18 -2.27 5.27 12.49
C ALA A 18 -2.46 6.51 13.38
N MET A 19 -3.42 7.38 13.07
CA MET A 19 -3.75 8.55 13.89
C MET A 19 -4.28 8.18 15.30
N SER A 20 -4.80 6.96 15.44
CA SER A 20 -5.24 6.40 16.73
C SER A 20 -4.10 5.72 17.51
N GLY A 21 -2.85 5.79 17.01
CA GLY A 21 -1.65 5.26 17.68
C GLY A 21 -1.30 3.83 17.31
N VAL A 22 -1.95 3.22 16.32
CA VAL A 22 -1.59 1.88 15.82
C VAL A 22 -0.34 1.98 14.93
N ASP A 23 0.61 1.06 15.10
CA ASP A 23 1.79 0.95 14.22
C ASP A 23 1.38 0.35 12.86
N VAL A 24 1.02 1.21 11.94
CA VAL A 24 0.62 0.82 10.58
C VAL A 24 1.82 0.87 9.65
N ARG A 25 2.08 -0.25 8.98
CA ARG A 25 3.18 -0.40 8.01
C ARG A 25 2.65 -0.87 6.66
N VAL A 26 3.04 -0.19 5.60
CA VAL A 26 2.60 -0.51 4.24
C VAL A 26 3.83 -0.75 3.36
N MET A 27 3.83 -1.87 2.65
CA MET A 27 4.85 -2.20 1.67
C MET A 27 4.27 -2.07 0.27
N ILE A 28 4.98 -1.37 -0.60
CA ILE A 28 4.59 -1.13 -1.99
C ILE A 28 5.70 -1.56 -2.94
N PRO A 29 5.39 -1.97 -4.18
CA PRO A 29 6.42 -2.29 -5.15
C PRO A 29 7.21 -1.04 -5.56
N CYS A 30 8.53 -1.16 -5.70
CA CYS A 30 9.37 -0.08 -6.24
C CYS A 30 9.24 0.03 -7.77
N LYS A 31 8.92 -1.07 -8.45
CA LYS A 31 8.72 -1.12 -9.90
C LYS A 31 7.25 -1.41 -10.20
N PRO A 32 6.50 -0.42 -10.67
CA PRO A 32 5.10 -0.63 -11.06
C PRO A 32 5.01 -1.31 -12.42
N ASP A 33 3.90 -2.01 -12.65
CA ASP A 33 3.58 -2.59 -13.95
C ASP A 33 3.33 -1.51 -15.01
N HIS A 34 2.86 -0.32 -14.58
CA HIS A 34 2.53 0.80 -15.43
C HIS A 34 2.97 2.14 -14.82
N PRO A 35 3.57 3.09 -15.60
CA PRO A 35 4.02 4.38 -15.08
C PRO A 35 2.91 5.23 -14.44
N PHE A 36 1.68 5.20 -14.99
CA PHE A 36 0.54 5.95 -14.44
C PHE A 36 0.11 5.43 -13.07
N VAL A 37 0.13 4.12 -12.88
CA VAL A 37 -0.17 3.48 -11.61
C VAL A 37 0.85 3.89 -10.53
N TYR A 38 2.12 4.00 -10.90
CA TYR A 38 3.17 4.46 -9.99
C TYR A 38 2.89 5.87 -9.45
N TRP A 39 2.57 6.82 -10.33
CA TRP A 39 2.29 8.19 -9.91
C TRP A 39 1.02 8.29 -9.07
N ALA A 40 -0.02 7.55 -9.41
CA ALA A 40 -1.23 7.46 -8.59
C ALA A 40 -0.90 6.91 -7.20
N THR A 41 -0.21 5.78 -7.09
CA THR A 41 0.20 5.19 -5.80
C THR A 41 1.03 6.17 -4.97
N TYR A 42 2.02 6.82 -5.59
CA TYR A 42 2.86 7.79 -4.87
C TYR A 42 2.10 9.03 -4.39
N SER A 43 1.04 9.45 -5.07
CA SER A 43 0.21 10.57 -4.60
C SER A 43 -0.48 10.27 -3.26
N TYR A 44 -0.84 8.99 -3.02
CA TYR A 44 -1.48 8.57 -1.77
C TYR A 44 -0.51 8.31 -0.62
N ILE A 45 0.75 8.00 -0.94
CA ILE A 45 1.80 7.83 0.09
C ILE A 45 1.94 9.08 0.94
N GLY A 46 1.83 10.27 0.34
CA GLY A 46 1.89 11.53 1.08
C GLY A 46 0.82 11.63 2.16
N ASP A 47 -0.41 11.27 1.83
CA ASP A 47 -1.54 11.29 2.77
C ASP A 47 -1.36 10.24 3.88
N LEU A 48 -0.77 9.08 3.57
CA LEU A 48 -0.46 8.04 4.55
C LEU A 48 0.68 8.47 5.49
N LEU A 49 1.76 9.03 4.95
CA LEU A 49 2.90 9.53 5.73
C LEU A 49 2.44 10.63 6.70
N ALA A 50 1.66 11.59 6.22
CA ALA A 50 1.10 12.67 7.04
C ALA A 50 0.21 12.17 8.19
N ALA A 51 -0.39 10.97 8.04
CA ALA A 51 -1.16 10.32 9.09
C ALA A 51 -0.32 9.44 10.03
N GLY A 52 1.00 9.34 9.81
CA GLY A 52 1.91 8.53 10.63
C GLY A 52 2.07 7.07 10.17
N VAL A 53 1.54 6.71 9.00
CA VAL A 53 1.76 5.38 8.41
C VAL A 53 3.19 5.24 7.94
N LYS A 54 3.84 4.14 8.27
CA LYS A 54 5.20 3.82 7.81
C LYS A 54 5.14 3.14 6.44
N CYS A 55 5.58 3.84 5.41
CA CYS A 55 5.57 3.35 4.03
C CYS A 55 6.97 2.85 3.63
N TYR A 56 7.02 1.73 2.92
CA TYR A 56 8.25 1.08 2.46
C TYR A 56 8.14 0.70 0.99
N THR A 57 9.19 0.91 0.21
CA THR A 57 9.30 0.38 -1.15
C THR A 57 10.07 -0.92 -1.13
N TYR A 58 9.51 -1.97 -1.75
CA TYR A 58 10.18 -3.25 -1.89
C TYR A 58 11.15 -3.22 -3.07
N ASP A 59 12.46 -3.33 -2.78
CA ASP A 59 13.50 -3.09 -3.78
C ASP A 59 14.06 -4.37 -4.40
N ASN A 60 13.70 -5.55 -3.88
CA ASN A 60 14.21 -6.84 -4.31
C ASN A 60 13.30 -7.55 -5.33
N GLY A 61 12.98 -6.87 -6.44
CA GLY A 61 12.24 -7.47 -7.54
C GLY A 61 10.77 -7.05 -7.62
N PHE A 62 9.92 -7.96 -8.13
CA PHE A 62 8.50 -7.70 -8.37
C PHE A 62 7.64 -8.14 -7.18
N LEU A 63 6.97 -7.20 -6.56
CA LEU A 63 6.03 -7.47 -5.47
C LEU A 63 4.59 -7.47 -6.00
N HIS A 64 3.93 -8.63 -5.98
CA HIS A 64 2.52 -8.77 -6.38
C HIS A 64 1.66 -9.41 -5.29
N ALA A 65 2.15 -9.45 -4.06
CA ALA A 65 1.41 -9.93 -2.91
C ALA A 65 0.31 -8.95 -2.49
N LYS A 66 -0.85 -9.48 -2.14
CA LYS A 66 -1.98 -8.72 -1.63
C LYS A 66 -2.40 -9.36 -0.31
N GLY A 67 -1.95 -8.76 0.77
CA GLY A 67 -2.19 -9.33 2.08
C GLY A 67 -2.10 -8.29 3.18
N MET A 68 -2.69 -8.63 4.29
CA MET A 68 -2.69 -7.83 5.52
C MET A 68 -2.58 -8.76 6.72
N VAL A 69 -1.84 -8.34 7.71
CA VAL A 69 -1.77 -9.01 9.02
C VAL A 69 -2.13 -8.00 10.09
N VAL A 70 -2.96 -8.40 11.03
CA VAL A 70 -3.39 -7.56 12.15
C VAL A 70 -3.01 -8.23 13.46
N ASP A 71 -2.15 -7.57 14.24
CA ASP A 71 -1.71 -7.92 15.59
C ASP A 71 -1.18 -9.35 15.76
N GLY A 72 -0.72 -10.00 14.67
CA GLY A 72 -0.31 -11.40 14.69
C GLY A 72 -1.43 -12.39 15.04
N LEU A 73 -2.68 -11.96 14.91
CA LEU A 73 -3.87 -12.74 15.24
C LEU A 73 -4.67 -13.13 14.01
N VAL A 74 -4.86 -12.18 13.09
CA VAL A 74 -5.67 -12.33 11.89
C VAL A 74 -4.83 -11.97 10.68
N SER A 75 -5.01 -12.72 9.60
CA SER A 75 -4.43 -12.39 8.30
C SER A 75 -5.48 -12.44 7.21
N CYS A 76 -5.31 -11.58 6.21
CA CYS A 76 -6.15 -11.55 5.02
C CYS A 76 -5.23 -11.66 3.80
N TYR A 77 -5.56 -12.57 2.89
CA TYR A 77 -4.81 -12.78 1.66
C TYR A 77 -5.74 -13.07 0.49
N GLY A 78 -5.43 -12.51 -0.67
CA GLY A 78 -6.27 -12.76 -1.83
C GLY A 78 -5.82 -12.06 -3.10
N THR A 79 -6.78 -11.84 -3.97
CA THR A 79 -6.57 -11.23 -5.27
C THR A 79 -6.84 -9.72 -5.27
N ALA A 80 -7.62 -9.22 -4.30
CA ALA A 80 -8.00 -7.82 -4.21
C ALA A 80 -6.81 -6.92 -3.89
N ASN A 81 -6.59 -5.94 -4.76
CA ASN A 81 -5.71 -4.81 -4.45
C ASN A 81 -6.42 -3.83 -3.50
N MET A 82 -5.66 -2.96 -2.84
CA MET A 82 -6.23 -1.87 -2.05
C MET A 82 -6.65 -0.69 -2.94
N ASP A 83 -7.52 -0.96 -3.92
CA ASP A 83 -8.04 0.04 -4.86
C ASP A 83 -9.55 -0.07 -5.06
N ILE A 84 -10.17 1.01 -5.57
CA ILE A 84 -11.62 1.08 -5.81
C ILE A 84 -12.09 0.05 -6.84
N ARG A 85 -11.29 -0.23 -7.87
CA ARG A 85 -11.66 -1.20 -8.91
C ARG A 85 -11.76 -2.60 -8.33
N SER A 86 -10.77 -3.01 -7.53
CA SER A 86 -10.80 -4.30 -6.86
C SER A 86 -12.01 -4.42 -5.92
N PHE A 87 -12.36 -3.34 -5.21
CA PHE A 87 -13.50 -3.37 -4.28
C PHE A 87 -14.87 -3.21 -4.92
N LYS A 88 -14.98 -2.60 -6.10
CA LYS A 88 -16.28 -2.26 -6.71
C LYS A 88 -16.57 -2.92 -8.05
N LEU A 89 -15.54 -3.20 -8.84
CA LEU A 89 -15.71 -3.60 -10.25
C LEU A 89 -15.17 -4.98 -10.57
N ASN A 90 -14.18 -5.46 -9.84
CA ASN A 90 -13.54 -6.74 -10.12
C ASN A 90 -14.16 -7.87 -9.29
N PHE A 91 -14.19 -9.07 -9.87
CA PHE A 91 -14.45 -10.29 -9.11
C PHE A 91 -13.19 -10.70 -8.37
N GLU A 92 -13.14 -10.43 -7.06
CA GLU A 92 -11.99 -10.67 -6.21
C GLU A 92 -12.32 -11.68 -5.12
N VAL A 93 -11.33 -12.46 -4.73
CA VAL A 93 -11.46 -13.42 -3.64
C VAL A 93 -10.41 -13.15 -2.59
N ASN A 94 -10.84 -12.93 -1.36
CA ASN A 94 -9.96 -12.76 -0.20
C ASN A 94 -10.33 -13.77 0.88
N ALA A 95 -9.31 -14.45 1.40
CA ALA A 95 -9.44 -15.33 2.55
C ALA A 95 -9.06 -14.57 3.82
N VAL A 96 -9.98 -14.50 4.77
CA VAL A 96 -9.70 -14.01 6.12
C VAL A 96 -9.40 -15.20 7.00
N ILE A 97 -8.21 -15.26 7.57
CA ILE A 97 -7.68 -16.40 8.29
C ILE A 97 -7.52 -16.05 9.77
N TYR A 98 -8.34 -16.66 10.61
CA TYR A 98 -8.29 -16.52 12.07
C TYR A 98 -7.36 -17.59 12.65
N SER A 99 -6.05 -17.41 12.49
CA SER A 99 -5.04 -18.34 12.99
C SER A 99 -3.80 -17.60 13.42
N ILE A 100 -3.51 -17.61 14.72
CA ILE A 100 -2.32 -17.00 15.30
C ILE A 100 -1.04 -17.55 14.65
N ARG A 101 -0.99 -18.86 14.42
CA ARG A 101 0.17 -19.50 13.78
C ARG A 101 0.43 -18.95 12.37
N ILE A 102 -0.61 -18.81 11.56
CA ILE A 102 -0.50 -18.30 10.20
C ILE A 102 -0.20 -16.81 10.21
N ALA A 103 -0.90 -16.05 11.04
CA ALA A 103 -0.71 -14.60 11.14
C ALA A 103 0.72 -14.26 11.58
N ARG A 104 1.27 -14.94 12.59
CA ARG A 104 2.66 -14.76 13.03
C ARG A 104 3.66 -15.12 11.94
N ARG A 105 3.42 -16.23 11.21
CA ARG A 105 4.30 -16.60 10.09
C ARG A 105 4.31 -15.55 8.99
N MET A 106 3.16 -14.98 8.67
CA MET A 106 3.06 -13.89 7.69
C MET A 106 3.72 -12.60 8.17
N GLU A 107 3.61 -12.30 9.46
CA GLU A 107 4.30 -11.17 10.07
C GLU A 107 5.82 -11.34 10.02
N GLU A 108 6.33 -12.55 10.27
CA GLU A 108 7.75 -12.88 10.12
C GLU A 108 8.22 -12.65 8.67
N ILE A 109 7.48 -13.16 7.67
CA ILE A 109 7.79 -12.94 6.25
C ILE A 109 7.81 -11.44 5.95
N PHE A 110 6.81 -10.69 6.37
CA PHE A 110 6.77 -9.25 6.18
C PHE A 110 7.98 -8.54 6.80
N ARG A 111 8.40 -8.95 8.00
CA ARG A 111 9.59 -8.41 8.68
C ARG A 111 10.89 -8.76 7.95
N GLU A 112 10.99 -9.97 7.37
CA GLU A 112 12.12 -10.34 6.52
C GLU A 112 12.17 -9.50 5.25
N ASP A 113 11.03 -9.31 4.58
CA ASP A 113 10.92 -8.48 3.38
C ASP A 113 11.27 -7.01 3.67
N LEU A 114 10.96 -6.50 4.86
CA LEU A 114 11.34 -5.14 5.27
C LEU A 114 12.86 -4.91 5.26
N LYS A 115 13.68 -5.95 5.41
CA LYS A 115 15.15 -5.83 5.39
C LYS A 115 15.69 -5.45 4.00
N VAL A 116 14.93 -5.73 2.95
CA VAL A 116 15.27 -5.41 1.55
C VAL A 116 14.39 -4.27 1.01
N CYS A 117 13.79 -3.50 1.90
CA CYS A 117 12.94 -2.36 1.58
C CYS A 117 13.62 -1.04 1.93
N THR A 118 13.31 -0.01 1.19
CA THR A 118 13.64 1.37 1.53
C THR A 118 12.44 2.06 2.17
N GLN A 119 12.64 2.62 3.37
CA GLN A 119 11.58 3.41 4.02
C GLN A 119 11.40 4.75 3.31
N VAL A 120 10.18 5.05 2.92
CA VAL A 120 9.79 6.35 2.36
C VAL A 120 9.56 7.31 3.52
N THR A 121 10.41 8.32 3.65
CA THR A 121 10.25 9.39 4.64
C THR A 121 9.63 10.62 4.01
N GLU A 122 9.03 11.50 4.82
CA GLU A 122 8.51 12.80 4.34
C GLU A 122 9.58 13.62 3.63
N TYR A 123 10.83 13.54 4.09
CA TYR A 123 11.97 14.22 3.48
C TYR A 123 12.25 13.70 2.06
N LEU A 124 12.30 12.37 1.87
CA LEU A 124 12.48 11.75 0.55
C LEU A 124 11.27 12.04 -0.35
N TYR A 125 10.08 11.99 0.23
CA TYR A 125 8.85 12.32 -0.45
C TYR A 125 8.82 13.79 -0.91
N GLY A 126 9.30 14.72 -0.10
CA GLY A 126 9.37 16.16 -0.40
C GLY A 126 10.40 16.55 -1.46
N LYS A 127 11.49 15.78 -1.62
CA LYS A 127 12.55 16.03 -2.62
C LYS A 127 12.16 15.77 -4.07
N ARG A 128 10.97 15.25 -4.34
CA ARG A 128 10.51 14.97 -5.71
C ARG A 128 10.37 16.24 -6.53
N SER A 129 10.75 16.17 -7.81
CA SER A 129 10.66 17.33 -8.71
C SER A 129 9.21 17.81 -8.87
N CYS A 130 9.02 19.10 -9.13
CA CYS A 130 7.71 19.71 -9.36
C CYS A 130 6.95 19.00 -10.51
N LEU A 131 7.66 18.57 -11.55
CA LEU A 131 7.09 17.82 -12.68
C LEU A 131 6.53 16.46 -12.26
N VAL A 132 7.17 15.75 -11.32
CA VAL A 132 6.67 14.50 -10.78
C VAL A 132 5.39 14.74 -9.99
N ARG A 133 5.36 15.76 -9.15
CA ARG A 133 4.16 16.14 -8.37
C ARG A 133 2.97 16.49 -9.26
N ILE A 134 3.20 17.20 -10.38
CA ILE A 134 2.15 17.51 -11.35
C ILE A 134 1.62 16.23 -12.00
N LYS A 135 2.50 15.33 -12.43
CA LYS A 135 2.11 14.03 -13.02
C LYS A 135 1.32 13.16 -12.04
N GLU A 136 1.70 13.15 -10.78
CA GLU A 136 0.97 12.45 -9.70
C GLU A 136 -0.44 12.99 -9.54
N GLN A 137 -0.63 14.31 -9.51
CA GLN A 137 -1.95 14.93 -9.40
C GLN A 137 -2.84 14.63 -10.62
N PHE A 138 -2.27 14.69 -11.83
CA PHE A 138 -3.00 14.30 -13.04
C PHE A 138 -3.37 12.82 -13.02
N SER A 139 -2.46 11.92 -12.65
CA SER A 139 -2.76 10.49 -12.55
C SER A 139 -3.82 10.19 -11.51
N ARG A 140 -3.87 10.96 -10.42
CA ARG A 140 -4.90 10.86 -9.38
C ARG A 140 -6.30 11.20 -9.91
N LEU A 141 -6.42 12.18 -10.81
CA LEU A 141 -7.70 12.53 -11.44
C LEU A 141 -8.23 11.44 -12.37
N PHE A 142 -7.35 10.68 -13.01
CA PHE A 142 -7.72 9.60 -13.92
C PHE A 142 -7.79 8.22 -13.26
N SER A 143 -7.36 8.10 -12.01
CA SER A 143 -7.34 6.84 -11.26
C SER A 143 -8.67 6.09 -11.21
N PRO A 144 -9.87 6.74 -11.17
CA PRO A 144 -11.14 6.03 -11.19
C PRO A 144 -11.46 5.35 -12.54
N VAL A 145 -10.72 5.69 -13.61
CA VAL A 145 -10.98 5.21 -14.98
C VAL A 145 -9.88 4.26 -15.48
N LEU A 146 -8.73 4.24 -14.81
CA LEU A 146 -7.57 3.39 -15.09
C LEU A 146 -7.59 2.11 -14.26
#